data_53e599873a0e97465a512145a773b9cb
#
_entry.id   53e599873a0e97465a512145a773b9cb
#
_cell.length_a   1.000
_cell.length_b   1.000
_cell.length_c   1.000
_cell.angle_alpha   90.00
_cell.angle_beta   90.00
_cell.angle_gamma   90.00
#
_symmetry.space_group_name_H-M   'P 1'
#
loop_
_entity.id
_entity.type
_entity.pdbx_description
1 polymer ?
#
loop_
_entity_poly.entity_id
_entity_poly.type
_entity_poly.pdbx_seq_one_letter_code
_entity_poly.pdbx_strand_id
1 'polypeptide(L)'
;MYYCFMETEDLVILIVVLGTLLFGAIIFVMSCVYYVKKDHIIIVEKMENFHGTYEHGFYWFWPFVYHRVGYYATKPIERKIRLSNGRKALINYQILKPKEFHYFHTTVESFINKMSLENVDMNFEAIKENFASIGIDFISIRAID
;
A
#
# COMPACT_ATOMS: atom_id res chain seq x y z
N MET A 1 21.50 -57.44 11.67
CA MET A 1 20.40 -56.77 10.99
C MET A 1 19.41 -56.33 12.04
N TYR A 2 19.63 -55.15 12.64
CA TYR A 2 18.76 -54.64 13.73
C TYR A 2 17.64 -53.84 13.04
N TYR A 3 16.47 -54.44 12.92
CA TYR A 3 15.23 -53.70 12.67
C TYR A 3 14.90 -53.00 13.97
N CYS A 4 15.19 -51.71 14.05
CA CYS A 4 14.65 -50.86 15.09
C CYS A 4 13.14 -50.80 14.90
N PHE A 5 12.42 -51.54 15.71
CA PHE A 5 10.95 -51.50 15.76
C PHE A 5 10.63 -50.17 16.42
N MET A 6 10.33 -49.18 15.58
CA MET A 6 9.85 -47.86 16.03
C MET A 6 8.51 -48.13 16.76
N GLU A 7 8.45 -47.84 18.06
CA GLU A 7 7.21 -47.91 18.80
C GLU A 7 6.16 -46.99 18.15
N THR A 8 4.89 -47.35 18.22
CA THR A 8 3.80 -46.59 17.61
C THR A 8 3.75 -45.13 18.09
N GLU A 9 4.22 -44.89 19.33
CA GLU A 9 4.32 -43.55 19.92
C GLU A 9 5.38 -42.70 19.20
N ASP A 10 6.54 -43.25 18.89
CA ASP A 10 7.61 -42.56 18.17
C ASP A 10 7.17 -42.20 16.74
N LEU A 11 6.41 -43.09 16.09
CA LEU A 11 5.86 -42.83 14.74
C LEU A 11 4.83 -41.70 14.78
N VAL A 12 3.97 -41.63 15.77
CA VAL A 12 2.99 -40.57 15.95
C VAL A 12 3.70 -39.21 16.16
N ILE A 13 4.70 -39.19 17.06
CA ILE A 13 5.50 -37.97 17.30
C ILE A 13 6.18 -37.50 16.01
N LEU A 14 6.79 -38.42 15.27
CA LEU A 14 7.44 -38.05 13.98
C LEU A 14 6.46 -37.45 12.99
N ILE A 15 5.26 -38.01 12.84
CA ILE A 15 4.22 -37.52 11.94
C ILE A 15 3.78 -36.09 12.36
N VAL A 16 3.57 -35.87 13.67
CA VAL A 16 3.15 -34.57 14.20
C VAL A 16 4.23 -33.51 13.94
N VAL A 17 5.49 -33.84 14.23
CA VAL A 17 6.62 -32.92 14.01
C VAL A 17 6.75 -32.58 12.52
N LEU A 18 6.70 -33.59 11.65
CA LEU A 18 6.83 -33.41 10.21
C LEU A 18 5.65 -32.56 9.65
N GLY A 19 4.44 -32.83 10.13
CA GLY A 19 3.23 -32.09 9.78
C GLY A 19 3.32 -30.61 10.19
N THR A 20 3.81 -30.36 11.41
CA THR A 20 3.99 -28.99 11.91
C THR A 20 5.05 -28.22 11.10
N LEU A 21 6.16 -28.86 10.78
CA LEU A 21 7.22 -28.27 9.94
C LEU A 21 6.71 -27.96 8.53
N LEU A 22 5.97 -28.89 7.93
CA LEU A 22 5.40 -28.68 6.59
C LEU A 22 4.40 -27.52 6.60
N PHE A 23 3.53 -27.46 7.59
CA PHE A 23 2.56 -26.38 7.73
C PHE A 23 3.23 -25.02 7.93
N GLY A 24 4.27 -24.97 8.78
CA GLY A 24 5.09 -23.77 8.95
C GLY A 24 5.78 -23.32 7.65
N ALA A 25 6.31 -24.27 6.88
CA ALA A 25 6.93 -23.97 5.59
C ALA A 25 5.92 -23.39 4.57
N ILE A 26 4.70 -23.93 4.53
CA ILE A 26 3.64 -23.41 3.65
C ILE A 26 3.27 -21.96 4.04
N ILE A 27 3.06 -21.67 5.32
CA ILE A 27 2.77 -20.32 5.80
C ILE A 27 3.91 -19.37 5.44
N PHE A 28 5.16 -19.80 5.61
CA PHE A 28 6.32 -19.00 5.25
C PHE A 28 6.36 -18.67 3.78
N VAL A 29 6.18 -19.66 2.90
CA VAL A 29 6.14 -19.45 1.44
C VAL A 29 5.00 -18.49 1.05
N MET A 30 3.81 -18.66 1.64
CA MET A 30 2.68 -17.75 1.41
C MET A 30 2.98 -16.31 1.85
N SER A 31 3.76 -16.13 2.89
CA SER A 31 4.18 -14.81 3.38
C SER A 31 5.18 -14.10 2.46
N CYS A 32 5.90 -14.86 1.64
CA CYS A 32 6.86 -14.31 0.68
C CYS A 32 6.20 -13.77 -0.61
N VAL A 33 4.96 -14.15 -0.90
CA VAL A 33 4.30 -13.83 -2.16
C VAL A 33 3.40 -12.61 -2.01
N TYR A 34 3.61 -11.60 -2.83
CA TYR A 34 2.76 -10.43 -2.95
C TYR A 34 2.09 -10.40 -4.32
N TYR A 35 0.78 -10.38 -4.32
CA TYR A 35 0.00 -10.17 -5.53
C TYR A 35 -0.50 -8.72 -5.61
N VAL A 36 -0.13 -8.02 -6.67
CA VAL A 36 -0.58 -6.67 -6.97
C VAL A 36 -1.68 -6.74 -8.02
N LYS A 37 -2.85 -6.23 -7.68
CA LYS A 37 -4.00 -6.19 -8.59
C LYS A 37 -3.73 -5.26 -9.76
N LYS A 38 -4.43 -5.50 -10.88
CA LYS A 38 -4.45 -4.59 -12.01
C LYS A 38 -4.85 -3.18 -11.56
N ASP A 39 -4.23 -2.17 -12.15
CA ASP A 39 -4.46 -0.75 -11.83
C ASP A 39 -4.09 -0.35 -10.38
N HIS A 40 -3.17 -1.09 -9.77
CA HIS A 40 -2.60 -0.75 -8.47
C HIS A 40 -1.07 -0.84 -8.50
N ILE A 41 -0.45 -0.06 -7.62
CA ILE A 41 0.99 -0.03 -7.41
C ILE A 41 1.25 -0.23 -5.91
N ILE A 42 2.27 -1.02 -5.60
CA ILE A 42 2.79 -1.13 -4.24
C ILE A 42 4.14 -0.43 -4.13
N ILE A 43 4.38 0.12 -2.95
CA ILE A 43 5.70 0.61 -2.55
C ILE A 43 6.28 -0.39 -1.57
N VAL A 44 7.51 -0.81 -1.85
CA VAL A 44 8.24 -1.76 -1.03
C VAL A 44 9.49 -1.09 -0.49
N GLU A 45 9.72 -1.24 0.79
CA GLU A 45 10.95 -0.86 1.48
C GLU A 45 11.76 -2.09 1.85
N LYS A 46 13.07 -1.92 1.81
CA LYS A 46 14.05 -2.88 2.31
C LYS A 46 14.75 -2.27 3.51
N MET A 47 14.52 -2.85 4.71
CA MET A 47 15.12 -2.33 5.95
C MET A 47 14.92 -0.79 6.09
N GLU A 48 13.66 -0.34 6.01
CA GLU A 48 13.25 1.07 6.12
C GLU A 48 13.76 2.01 4.99
N ASN A 49 14.43 1.48 3.99
CA ASN A 49 14.86 2.25 2.82
C ASN A 49 13.98 1.92 1.61
N PHE A 50 13.66 2.95 0.84
CA PHE A 50 12.93 2.75 -0.41
C PHE A 50 13.65 1.76 -1.32
N HIS A 51 12.96 0.67 -1.66
CA HIS A 51 13.49 -0.35 -2.57
C HIS A 51 12.95 -0.18 -3.99
N GLY A 52 11.65 0.02 -4.11
CA GLY A 52 11.03 0.18 -5.43
C GLY A 52 9.51 0.30 -5.39
N THR A 53 8.97 0.62 -6.57
CA THR A 53 7.53 0.58 -6.88
C THR A 53 7.27 -0.59 -7.79
N TYR A 54 6.21 -1.35 -7.51
CA TYR A 54 5.86 -2.56 -8.25
C TYR A 54 4.41 -2.47 -8.71
N GLU A 55 4.21 -2.65 -10.01
CA GLU A 55 2.89 -2.63 -10.64
C GLU A 55 2.24 -4.02 -10.62
N HIS A 56 1.17 -4.20 -11.41
CA HIS A 56 0.45 -5.46 -11.55
C HIS A 56 1.38 -6.66 -11.73
N GLY A 57 1.18 -7.69 -10.90
CA GLY A 57 1.93 -8.95 -11.01
C GLY A 57 2.09 -9.68 -9.70
N PHE A 58 2.82 -10.78 -9.78
CA PHE A 58 3.26 -11.55 -8.63
C PHE A 58 4.72 -11.25 -8.35
N TYR A 59 5.02 -10.96 -7.09
CA TYR A 59 6.37 -10.64 -6.64
C TYR A 59 6.73 -11.52 -5.46
N TRP A 60 8.01 -11.90 -5.42
CA TRP A 60 8.57 -12.68 -4.34
C TRP A 60 9.49 -11.80 -3.50
N PHE A 61 9.15 -11.61 -2.24
CA PHE A 61 9.95 -10.84 -1.30
C PHE A 61 10.19 -11.61 -0.02
N TRP A 62 11.37 -11.49 0.55
CA TRP A 62 11.69 -12.06 1.84
C TRP A 62 11.02 -11.26 2.96
N PRO A 63 10.07 -11.83 3.75
CA PRO A 63 9.19 -11.06 4.65
C PRO A 63 9.90 -10.36 5.80
N PHE A 64 11.10 -10.81 6.18
CA PHE A 64 11.89 -10.18 7.24
C PHE A 64 12.74 -8.99 6.77
N VAL A 65 12.88 -8.81 5.47
CA VAL A 65 13.76 -7.80 4.87
C VAL A 65 12.96 -6.76 4.10
N TYR A 66 11.86 -7.19 3.47
CA TYR A 66 11.04 -6.35 2.61
C TYR A 66 9.66 -6.13 3.22
N HIS A 67 9.23 -4.88 3.28
CA HIS A 67 7.93 -4.50 3.80
C HIS A 67 7.15 -3.70 2.78
N ARG A 68 5.87 -4.05 2.61
CA ARG A 68 4.96 -3.25 1.80
C ARG A 68 4.48 -2.07 2.65
N VAL A 69 4.90 -0.87 2.29
CA VAL A 69 4.57 0.36 3.02
C VAL A 69 3.46 1.18 2.36
N GLY A 70 3.21 0.99 1.07
CA GLY A 70 2.14 1.69 0.34
C GLY A 70 1.39 0.78 -0.63
N TYR A 71 0.10 1.08 -0.83
CA TYR A 71 -0.77 0.42 -1.81
C TYR A 71 -1.70 1.47 -2.42
N TYR A 72 -1.50 1.79 -3.69
CA TYR A 72 -2.17 2.90 -4.36
C TYR A 72 -2.84 2.47 -5.64
N ALA A 73 -4.04 3.00 -5.89
CA ALA A 73 -4.71 2.85 -7.18
C ALA A 73 -4.09 3.83 -8.20
N THR A 74 -3.88 3.35 -9.43
CA THR A 74 -3.38 4.16 -10.56
C THR A 74 -4.51 4.82 -11.36
N LYS A 75 -5.75 4.39 -11.14
CA LYS A 75 -6.93 5.00 -11.73
C LYS A 75 -7.35 6.27 -10.99
N PRO A 76 -8.08 7.18 -11.66
CA PRO A 76 -8.73 8.30 -11.00
C PRO A 76 -9.59 7.86 -9.83
N ILE A 77 -9.46 8.55 -8.71
CA ILE A 77 -10.18 8.27 -7.46
C ILE A 77 -11.11 9.43 -7.17
N GLU A 78 -12.39 9.13 -7.00
CA GLU A 78 -13.37 10.08 -6.46
C GLU A 78 -13.45 9.94 -4.94
N ARG A 79 -13.26 11.04 -4.23
CA ARG A 79 -13.33 11.06 -2.76
C ARG A 79 -14.09 12.27 -2.25
N LYS A 80 -15.00 12.00 -1.31
CA LYS A 80 -15.66 13.06 -0.55
C LYS A 80 -14.72 13.52 0.56
N ILE A 81 -14.52 14.84 0.63
CA ILE A 81 -13.72 15.48 1.68
C ILE A 81 -14.55 16.54 2.39
N ARG A 82 -14.16 16.86 3.62
CA ARG A 82 -14.71 17.96 4.37
C ARG A 82 -13.70 19.10 4.41
N LEU A 83 -14.09 20.25 3.88
CA LEU A 83 -13.28 21.45 3.90
C LEU A 83 -13.30 22.09 5.29
N SER A 84 -12.28 22.89 5.59
CA SER A 84 -12.14 23.61 6.87
C SER A 84 -13.31 24.54 7.17
N ASN A 85 -13.99 25.05 6.14
CA ASN A 85 -15.22 25.86 6.27
C ASN A 85 -16.50 25.04 6.54
N GLY A 86 -16.38 23.74 6.78
CA GLY A 86 -17.49 22.82 7.03
C GLY A 86 -18.24 22.30 5.80
N ARG A 87 -17.97 22.87 4.62
CA ARG A 87 -18.57 22.40 3.35
C ARG A 87 -18.00 21.06 2.94
N LYS A 88 -18.79 20.28 2.21
CA LYS A 88 -18.34 19.03 1.61
C LYS A 88 -17.98 19.26 0.15
N ALA A 89 -16.91 18.62 -0.31
CA ALA A 89 -16.50 18.63 -1.70
C ALA A 89 -16.23 17.22 -2.19
N LEU A 90 -16.52 16.97 -3.45
CA LEU A 90 -16.10 15.79 -4.17
C LEU A 90 -14.88 16.14 -4.97
N ILE A 91 -13.79 15.45 -4.71
CA ILE A 91 -12.54 15.62 -5.44
C ILE A 91 -12.29 14.40 -6.30
N ASN A 92 -11.81 14.64 -7.52
CA ASN A 92 -11.33 13.60 -8.43
C ASN A 92 -9.85 13.83 -8.71
N TYR A 93 -9.04 12.84 -8.42
CA TYR A 93 -7.59 12.92 -8.57
C TYR A 93 -7.00 11.56 -8.92
N GLN A 94 -5.81 11.57 -9.51
CA GLN A 94 -5.05 10.37 -9.86
C GLN A 94 -3.63 10.47 -9.29
N ILE A 95 -3.13 9.38 -8.72
CA ILE A 95 -1.76 9.33 -8.21
C ILE A 95 -0.84 8.92 -9.35
N LEU A 96 -0.03 9.86 -9.86
CA LEU A 96 0.94 9.62 -10.92
C LEU A 96 2.29 9.14 -10.39
N LYS A 97 2.71 9.69 -9.25
CA LYS A 97 4.00 9.37 -8.63
C LYS A 97 3.79 8.86 -7.20
N PRO A 98 3.47 7.56 -7.03
CA PRO A 98 3.14 6.98 -5.73
C PRO A 98 4.24 7.16 -4.68
N LYS A 99 5.52 7.12 -5.10
CA LYS A 99 6.65 7.35 -4.20
C LYS A 99 6.62 8.75 -3.58
N GLU A 100 6.50 9.79 -4.40
CA GLU A 100 6.48 11.17 -3.92
C GLU A 100 5.30 11.40 -2.99
N PHE A 101 4.12 10.91 -3.37
CA PHE A 101 2.92 11.00 -2.54
C PHE A 101 3.07 10.26 -1.21
N HIS A 102 3.65 9.06 -1.20
CA HIS A 102 3.82 8.26 0.03
C HIS A 102 4.70 8.97 1.05
N TYR A 103 5.85 9.48 0.62
CA TYR A 103 6.82 10.13 1.51
C TYR A 103 6.46 11.59 1.85
N PHE A 104 5.44 12.14 1.23
CA PHE A 104 4.93 13.45 1.61
C PHE A 104 4.19 13.45 2.96
N HIS A 105 3.85 12.26 3.49
CA HIS A 105 3.25 12.04 4.83
C HIS A 105 1.99 12.86 5.12
N THR A 106 1.21 13.21 4.11
CA THR A 106 -0.04 13.95 4.30
C THR A 106 -1.20 13.29 3.55
N THR A 107 -2.41 13.57 3.98
CA THR A 107 -3.60 13.17 3.24
C THR A 107 -4.02 14.26 2.28
N VAL A 108 -4.70 13.89 1.18
CA VAL A 108 -5.23 14.84 0.20
C VAL A 108 -6.15 15.86 0.86
N GLU A 109 -6.96 15.43 1.82
CA GLU A 109 -7.85 16.31 2.59
C GLU A 109 -7.07 17.32 3.43
N SER A 110 -6.06 16.87 4.17
CA SER A 110 -5.20 17.74 4.99
C SER A 110 -4.45 18.75 4.11
N PHE A 111 -3.99 18.31 2.93
CA PHE A 111 -3.29 19.17 1.99
C PHE A 111 -4.17 20.30 1.44
N ILE A 112 -5.41 19.97 1.03
CA ILE A 112 -6.39 20.98 0.59
C ILE A 112 -6.73 21.96 1.71
N ASN A 113 -6.97 21.46 2.93
CA ASN A 113 -7.30 22.31 4.07
C ASN A 113 -6.14 23.23 4.45
N LYS A 114 -4.91 22.78 4.33
CA LYS A 114 -3.71 23.61 4.55
C LYS A 114 -3.63 24.74 3.52
N MET A 115 -3.83 24.45 2.24
CA MET A 115 -3.87 25.49 1.19
C MET A 115 -4.99 26.51 1.42
N SER A 116 -6.16 26.05 1.88
CA SER A 116 -7.28 26.95 2.21
C SER A 116 -6.98 27.88 3.38
N LEU A 117 -6.20 27.43 4.36
CA LEU A 117 -5.80 28.24 5.52
C LEU A 117 -4.68 29.24 5.17
N GLU A 118 -3.83 28.91 4.22
CA GLU A 118 -2.72 29.77 3.79
C GLU A 118 -3.15 30.87 2.81
N ASN A 119 -4.46 31.12 2.60
CA ASN A 119 -5.01 32.09 1.66
C ASN A 119 -4.44 31.96 0.24
N VAL A 120 -4.02 30.77 -0.16
CA VAL A 120 -3.72 30.49 -1.55
C VAL A 120 -5.03 30.65 -2.29
N ASP A 121 -5.12 31.64 -3.19
CA ASP A 121 -6.28 31.80 -4.07
C ASP A 121 -6.64 30.43 -4.64
N MET A 122 -7.83 29.95 -4.30
CA MET A 122 -8.33 28.64 -4.70
C MET A 122 -8.65 28.63 -6.20
N ASN A 123 -7.73 29.16 -7.02
CA ASN A 123 -7.75 28.98 -8.45
C ASN A 123 -7.42 27.52 -8.76
N PHE A 124 -8.21 26.90 -9.62
CA PHE A 124 -8.03 25.52 -10.06
C PHE A 124 -6.59 25.22 -10.52
N GLU A 125 -5.97 26.14 -11.23
CA GLU A 125 -4.59 25.99 -11.73
C GLU A 125 -3.58 25.96 -10.58
N ALA A 126 -3.72 26.79 -9.57
CA ALA A 126 -2.85 26.80 -8.41
C ALA A 126 -2.97 25.50 -7.59
N ILE A 127 -4.19 24.97 -7.46
CA ILE A 127 -4.44 23.67 -6.82
C ILE A 127 -3.74 22.58 -7.61
N LYS A 128 -3.92 22.55 -8.93
CA LYS A 128 -3.33 21.55 -9.82
C LYS A 128 -1.80 21.53 -9.74
N GLU A 129 -1.19 22.70 -9.77
CA GLU A 129 0.28 22.85 -9.66
C GLU A 129 0.81 22.33 -8.31
N ASN A 130 0.15 22.71 -7.21
CA ASN A 130 0.51 22.24 -5.89
C ASN A 130 0.34 20.72 -5.74
N PHE A 131 -0.70 20.14 -6.32
CA PHE A 131 -0.88 18.68 -6.33
C PHE A 131 0.15 17.96 -7.18
N ALA A 132 0.53 18.54 -8.31
CA ALA A 132 1.58 17.99 -9.18
C ALA A 132 2.93 17.90 -8.44
N SER A 133 3.22 18.84 -7.54
CA SER A 133 4.46 18.81 -6.74
C SER A 133 4.58 17.60 -5.82
N ILE A 134 3.45 17.02 -5.41
CA ILE A 134 3.38 15.81 -4.57
C ILE A 134 3.03 14.54 -5.35
N GLY A 135 3.12 14.60 -6.67
CA GLY A 135 2.92 13.44 -7.54
C GLY A 135 1.46 13.07 -7.80
N ILE A 136 0.52 13.99 -7.61
CA ILE A 136 -0.91 13.81 -7.86
C ILE A 136 -1.33 14.65 -9.07
N ASP A 137 -2.09 14.06 -10.00
CA ASP A 137 -2.84 14.79 -11.00
C ASP A 137 -4.24 15.10 -10.47
N PHE A 138 -4.52 16.37 -10.27
CA PHE A 138 -5.79 16.87 -9.79
C PHE A 138 -6.73 17.13 -10.95
N ILE A 139 -7.83 16.38 -11.02
CA ILE A 139 -8.74 16.38 -12.18
C ILE A 139 -9.89 17.36 -11.98
N SER A 140 -10.58 17.31 -10.85
CA SER A 140 -11.71 18.19 -10.57
C SER A 140 -12.07 18.29 -9.09
N ILE A 141 -12.73 19.39 -8.73
CA ILE A 141 -13.38 19.58 -7.43
C ILE A 141 -14.81 20.06 -7.66
N ARG A 142 -15.76 19.50 -6.95
CA ARG A 142 -17.16 19.91 -6.97
C ARG A 142 -17.67 20.08 -5.54
N ALA A 143 -18.30 21.20 -5.26
CA ALA A 143 -19.01 21.35 -3.98
C ALA A 143 -20.22 20.40 -3.96
N ILE A 144 -20.48 19.83 -2.79
CA ILE A 144 -21.65 19.00 -2.51
C ILE A 144 -22.42 19.71 -1.41
N ASP A 145 -23.65 20.03 -1.68
CA ASP A 145 -24.60 20.58 -0.69
C ASP A 145 -25.07 19.49 0.27
#